data_6970f532dc6f497d46ea6d1bc61088d5
#
_entry.id   6970f532dc6f497d46ea6d1bc61088d5
#
_cell.length_a   1.000
_cell.length_b   1.000
_cell.length_c   1.000
_cell.angle_alpha   90.00
_cell.angle_beta   90.00
_cell.angle_gamma   90.00
#
_symmetry.space_group_name_H-M   'P 1'
#
loop_
_entity.id
_entity.type
_entity.pdbx_description
1 polymer ?
#
loop_
_entity_poly.entity_id
_entity_poly.type
_entity_poly.pdbx_seq_one_letter_code
_entity_poly.pdbx_strand_id
1 'polypeptide(L)'
;MFIFAAMLALFAGQAMAQRCLPDMSAVEIKADMADGLYTVSSRDCGYSFGVYYSVFKGGANTWSFGGEYLQTYKPYAEKGRIPVAQFTAEAGYNLHLVSDYSQTFHLYGGVSALGGYETVNWGKHTLSDGSTLHNGDAFIYGGALTLQADFYLSDKIALTANIKERFVFGNSTGHFHTQYGVGVKFIIE
;
A
#
# COMPACT_ATOMS: atom_id res chain seq x y z
N MET A 1 28.84 -10.70 1.40
CA MET A 1 28.28 -10.93 0.06
C MET A 1 28.05 -12.42 -0.23
N PHE A 2 28.96 -13.32 0.11
CA PHE A 2 28.81 -14.78 -0.10
C PHE A 2 27.69 -15.47 0.70
N ILE A 3 27.41 -15.02 1.92
CA ILE A 3 26.36 -15.60 2.78
C ILE A 3 24.95 -15.33 2.21
N PHE A 4 24.74 -14.18 1.59
CA PHE A 4 23.46 -13.83 0.96
C PHE A 4 23.20 -14.65 -0.32
N ALA A 5 24.25 -14.89 -1.12
CA ALA A 5 24.19 -15.76 -2.29
C ALA A 5 23.98 -17.24 -1.92
N ALA A 6 24.57 -17.71 -0.83
CA ALA A 6 24.36 -19.07 -0.33
C ALA A 6 22.94 -19.28 0.26
N MET A 7 22.37 -18.27 0.92
CA MET A 7 20.96 -18.33 1.33
C MET A 7 20.01 -18.39 0.12
N LEU A 8 20.23 -17.58 -0.90
CA LEU A 8 19.42 -17.64 -2.14
C LEU A 8 19.53 -19.00 -2.85
N ALA A 9 20.71 -19.64 -2.84
CA ALA A 9 20.91 -20.93 -3.47
C ALA A 9 20.24 -22.11 -2.72
N LEU A 10 20.04 -21.99 -1.40
CA LEU A 10 19.35 -23.02 -0.61
C LEU A 10 17.82 -23.02 -0.84
N PHE A 11 17.24 -21.96 -1.37
CA PHE A 11 15.81 -21.87 -1.71
C PHE A 11 15.51 -22.28 -3.16
N ALA A 12 16.52 -22.44 -4.01
CA ALA A 12 16.34 -22.80 -5.43
C ALA A 12 15.99 -24.29 -5.68
N GLY A 13 15.89 -25.11 -4.64
CA GLY A 13 15.65 -26.56 -4.75
C GLY A 13 14.25 -27.04 -4.36
N GLN A 14 13.30 -26.13 -4.14
CA GLN A 14 11.94 -26.53 -3.79
C GLN A 14 11.14 -26.87 -5.05
N ALA A 15 10.52 -28.06 -5.03
CA ALA A 15 9.65 -28.56 -6.08
C ALA A 15 8.70 -27.47 -6.59
N MET A 16 8.40 -27.50 -7.90
CA MET A 16 7.43 -26.60 -8.53
C MET A 16 6.07 -26.75 -7.83
N ALA A 17 5.90 -26.08 -6.72
CA ALA A 17 4.63 -26.01 -6.04
C ALA A 17 3.67 -25.18 -6.88
N GLN A 18 2.43 -25.64 -6.97
CA GLN A 18 1.37 -24.93 -7.67
C GLN A 18 1.05 -23.66 -6.87
N ARG A 19 1.67 -22.54 -7.23
CA ARG A 19 1.47 -21.22 -6.63
C ARG A 19 0.31 -20.51 -7.32
N CYS A 20 -0.38 -19.65 -6.60
CA CYS A 20 -1.48 -18.83 -7.15
C CYS A 20 -2.64 -19.62 -7.74
N LEU A 21 -2.99 -20.76 -7.15
CA LEU A 21 -4.15 -21.54 -7.57
C LEU A 21 -5.46 -20.78 -7.30
N PRO A 22 -6.50 -20.99 -8.13
CA PRO A 22 -7.83 -20.49 -7.84
C PRO A 22 -8.30 -20.91 -6.44
N ASP A 23 -8.97 -19.97 -5.75
CA ASP A 23 -9.56 -20.13 -4.41
C ASP A 23 -8.56 -20.17 -3.24
N MET A 24 -7.26 -20.15 -3.50
CA MET A 24 -6.28 -19.83 -2.46
C MET A 24 -6.47 -18.40 -1.98
N SER A 25 -6.12 -18.13 -0.74
CA SER A 25 -6.18 -16.80 -0.14
C SER A 25 -4.83 -16.37 0.37
N ALA A 26 -4.69 -15.06 0.59
CA ALA A 26 -3.50 -14.50 1.18
C ALA A 26 -3.83 -13.34 2.10
N VAL A 27 -3.04 -13.17 3.16
CA VAL A 27 -3.01 -11.95 3.98
C VAL A 27 -1.70 -11.23 3.72
N GLU A 28 -1.79 -9.96 3.44
CA GLU A 28 -0.63 -9.11 3.16
C GLU A 28 -0.58 -7.92 4.12
N ILE A 29 0.60 -7.66 4.66
CA ILE A 29 0.89 -6.48 5.49
C ILE A 29 1.85 -5.61 4.70
N LYS A 30 1.50 -4.33 4.51
CA LYS A 30 2.28 -3.34 3.76
C LYS A 30 2.71 -2.17 4.63
N ALA A 31 3.87 -1.63 4.33
CA ALA A 31 4.37 -0.37 4.85
C ALA A 31 4.93 0.45 3.69
N ASP A 32 4.35 1.62 3.47
CA ASP A 32 4.68 2.46 2.33
C ASP A 32 5.07 3.87 2.80
N MET A 33 5.87 4.54 1.99
CA MET A 33 6.07 6.00 2.05
C MET A 33 5.03 6.66 1.16
N ALA A 34 4.45 7.75 1.64
CA ALA A 34 3.44 8.51 0.92
C ALA A 34 3.95 9.91 0.56
N ASP A 35 3.58 10.37 -0.65
CA ASP A 35 3.86 11.71 -1.19
C ASP A 35 5.35 12.10 -1.27
N GLY A 36 6.27 11.16 -1.05
CA GLY A 36 7.71 11.43 -1.04
C GLY A 36 8.30 11.88 -2.37
N LEU A 37 7.64 11.57 -3.49
CA LEU A 37 8.08 12.00 -4.83
C LEU A 37 7.68 13.44 -5.17
N TYR A 38 6.68 13.99 -4.50
CA TYR A 38 6.15 15.34 -4.76
C TYR A 38 6.64 16.38 -3.75
N THR A 39 7.31 15.95 -2.70
CA THR A 39 7.78 16.85 -1.65
C THR A 39 9.24 17.24 -1.89
N VAL A 40 9.52 18.55 -1.88
CA VAL A 40 10.88 19.10 -2.00
C VAL A 40 11.72 18.81 -0.73
N SER A 41 11.06 18.46 0.36
CA SER A 41 11.69 18.18 1.65
C SER A 41 11.29 16.81 2.17
N SER A 42 12.27 15.99 2.53
CA SER A 42 12.04 14.69 3.19
C SER A 42 11.28 14.81 4.53
N ARG A 43 11.10 16.02 5.04
CA ARG A 43 10.32 16.30 6.27
C ARG A 43 8.82 16.22 6.06
N ASP A 44 8.35 16.32 4.83
CA ASP A 44 6.93 16.36 4.48
C ASP A 44 6.44 15.00 3.92
N CYS A 45 7.33 13.99 3.85
CA CYS A 45 6.97 12.64 3.50
C CYS A 45 6.00 12.06 4.53
N GLY A 46 4.91 11.48 4.03
CA GLY A 46 3.99 10.68 4.80
C GLY A 46 4.41 9.21 4.85
N TYR A 47 3.64 8.45 5.59
CA TYR A 47 3.75 6.99 5.65
C TYR A 47 2.37 6.35 5.68
N SER A 48 2.29 5.10 5.24
CA SER A 48 1.07 4.31 5.39
C SER A 48 1.37 2.90 5.87
N PHE A 49 0.37 2.31 6.52
CA PHE A 49 0.34 0.90 6.90
C PHE A 49 -1.00 0.31 6.47
N GLY A 50 -0.95 -0.84 5.80
CA GLY A 50 -2.13 -1.51 5.33
C GLY A 50 -2.11 -3.01 5.62
N VAL A 51 -3.32 -3.57 5.80
CA VAL A 51 -3.55 -5.02 5.88
C VAL A 51 -4.59 -5.37 4.83
N TYR A 52 -4.26 -6.34 3.98
CA TYR A 52 -5.09 -6.76 2.86
C TYR A 52 -5.30 -8.26 2.89
N TYR A 53 -6.52 -8.67 2.62
CA TYR A 53 -6.90 -10.04 2.33
C TYR A 53 -7.14 -10.19 0.84
N SER A 54 -6.55 -11.19 0.22
CA SER A 54 -6.66 -11.44 -1.22
C SER A 54 -7.16 -12.87 -1.49
N VAL A 55 -7.98 -13.02 -2.52
CA VAL A 55 -8.45 -14.32 -3.01
C VAL A 55 -8.01 -14.48 -4.46
N PHE A 56 -7.26 -15.53 -4.73
CA PHE A 56 -6.79 -15.86 -6.07
C PHE A 56 -7.92 -16.39 -6.95
N LYS A 57 -7.91 -15.99 -8.21
CA LYS A 57 -8.84 -16.44 -9.25
C LYS A 57 -8.06 -17.00 -10.45
N GLY A 58 -8.77 -17.51 -11.42
CA GLY A 58 -8.15 -18.08 -12.62
C GLY A 58 -7.14 -17.14 -13.27
N GLY A 59 -6.00 -17.68 -13.73
CA GLY A 59 -4.92 -16.91 -14.31
C GLY A 59 -4.07 -16.11 -13.30
N ALA A 60 -4.06 -16.53 -12.04
CA ALA A 60 -3.36 -15.87 -10.93
C ALA A 60 -3.84 -14.43 -10.61
N ASN A 61 -4.98 -14.02 -11.16
CA ASN A 61 -5.63 -12.76 -10.79
C ASN A 61 -6.13 -12.80 -9.35
N THR A 62 -6.22 -11.63 -8.69
CA THR A 62 -6.69 -11.59 -7.31
C THR A 62 -7.75 -10.52 -7.08
N TRP A 63 -8.79 -10.88 -6.28
CA TRP A 63 -9.58 -9.88 -5.57
C TRP A 63 -8.88 -9.54 -4.27
N SER A 64 -8.77 -8.26 -3.93
CA SER A 64 -8.16 -7.78 -2.70
C SER A 64 -9.13 -6.89 -1.93
N PHE A 65 -9.14 -7.08 -0.60
CA PHE A 65 -9.94 -6.29 0.34
C PHE A 65 -9.04 -5.92 1.50
N GLY A 66 -9.05 -4.68 1.94
CA GLY A 66 -8.16 -4.27 3.01
C GLY A 66 -8.53 -2.98 3.68
N GLY A 67 -7.74 -2.65 4.68
CA GLY A 67 -7.77 -1.38 5.37
C GLY A 67 -6.38 -0.76 5.43
N GLU A 68 -6.32 0.54 5.29
CA GLU A 68 -5.09 1.29 5.27
C GLU A 68 -5.19 2.54 6.14
N TYR A 69 -4.15 2.77 6.91
CA TYR A 69 -3.88 4.02 7.60
C TYR A 69 -2.81 4.78 6.83
N LEU A 70 -3.10 6.01 6.45
CA LEU A 70 -2.16 6.92 5.81
C LEU A 70 -2.00 8.17 6.67
N GLN A 71 -0.77 8.59 6.90
CA GLN A 71 -0.47 9.88 7.53
C GLN A 71 0.44 10.71 6.64
N THR A 72 0.01 11.91 6.33
CA THR A 72 0.79 12.92 5.61
C THR A 72 0.94 14.18 6.47
N TYR A 73 1.85 15.05 6.07
CA TYR A 73 2.13 16.30 6.77
C TYR A 73 2.00 17.45 5.78
N LYS A 74 1.22 18.45 6.15
CA LYS A 74 1.11 19.69 5.37
C LYS A 74 1.95 20.78 6.04
N PRO A 75 2.81 21.50 5.28
CA PRO A 75 3.60 22.59 5.83
C PRO A 75 2.68 23.71 6.32
N TYR A 76 3.00 24.25 7.51
CA TYR A 76 2.30 25.37 8.11
C TYR A 76 3.33 26.34 8.67
N ALA A 77 3.27 27.62 8.27
CA ALA A 77 4.24 28.64 8.62
C ALA A 77 5.70 28.22 8.33
N GLU A 78 6.70 28.88 8.93
CA GLU A 78 8.10 28.57 8.63
C GLU A 78 8.62 27.24 9.21
N LYS A 79 8.01 26.70 10.27
CA LYS A 79 8.49 25.48 10.97
C LYS A 79 7.38 24.54 11.44
N GLY A 80 6.11 24.90 11.30
CA GLY A 80 4.97 24.08 11.73
C GLY A 80 4.59 23.05 10.68
N ARG A 81 3.99 21.92 11.15
CA ARG A 81 3.41 20.89 10.31
C ARG A 81 2.06 20.46 10.87
N ILE A 82 1.08 20.32 10.00
CA ILE A 82 -0.25 19.85 10.35
C ILE A 82 -0.34 18.39 9.92
N PRO A 83 -0.53 17.44 10.84
CA PRO A 83 -0.75 16.05 10.50
C PRO A 83 -2.15 15.87 9.89
N VAL A 84 -2.21 15.12 8.80
CA VAL A 84 -3.44 14.69 8.15
C VAL A 84 -3.43 13.17 8.14
N ALA A 85 -4.38 12.57 8.81
CA ALA A 85 -4.51 11.13 8.89
C ALA A 85 -5.75 10.65 8.13
N GLN A 86 -5.61 9.58 7.36
CA GLN A 86 -6.68 8.96 6.61
C GLN A 86 -6.81 7.49 7.03
N PHE A 87 -8.04 7.06 7.29
CA PHE A 87 -8.41 5.67 7.54
C PHE A 87 -9.30 5.22 6.38
N THR A 88 -8.83 4.31 5.56
CA THR A 88 -9.56 3.88 4.37
C THR A 88 -9.77 2.38 4.34
N ALA A 89 -10.95 1.96 3.91
CA ALA A 89 -11.21 0.60 3.43
C ALA A 89 -11.07 0.60 1.90
N GLU A 90 -10.51 -0.46 1.37
CA GLU A 90 -10.20 -0.60 -0.05
C GLU A 90 -10.66 -1.97 -0.55
N ALA A 91 -11.26 -2.00 -1.75
CA ALA A 91 -11.60 -3.22 -2.45
C ALA A 91 -11.14 -3.09 -3.90
N GLY A 92 -10.41 -4.09 -4.40
CA GLY A 92 -9.78 -4.00 -5.71
C GLY A 92 -9.63 -5.34 -6.42
N TYR A 93 -9.25 -5.24 -7.68
CA TYR A 93 -8.93 -6.37 -8.54
C TYR A 93 -7.54 -6.18 -9.14
N ASN A 94 -6.70 -7.19 -8.98
CA ASN A 94 -5.35 -7.19 -9.51
C ASN A 94 -5.24 -8.21 -10.63
N LEU A 95 -4.82 -7.74 -11.79
CA LEU A 95 -4.53 -8.54 -12.97
C LEU A 95 -3.09 -9.02 -12.90
N HIS A 96 -2.88 -10.31 -13.06
CA HIS A 96 -1.57 -10.88 -13.26
C HIS A 96 -1.05 -10.50 -14.66
N LEU A 97 0.08 -9.79 -14.71
CA LEU A 97 0.65 -9.27 -15.96
C LEU A 97 1.72 -10.21 -16.52
N VAL A 98 2.67 -10.58 -15.65
CA VAL A 98 3.80 -11.44 -16.05
C VAL A 98 4.33 -12.20 -14.84
N SER A 99 4.84 -13.40 -15.09
CA SER A 99 5.62 -14.18 -14.14
C SER A 99 6.85 -14.78 -14.82
N ASP A 100 7.85 -15.14 -14.02
CA ASP A 100 8.97 -15.91 -14.49
C ASP A 100 8.57 -17.40 -14.68
N TYR A 101 9.42 -18.15 -15.38
CA TYR A 101 9.19 -19.58 -15.65
C TYR A 101 9.11 -20.41 -14.34
N SER A 102 9.85 -20.02 -13.31
CA SER A 102 9.89 -20.65 -12.00
C SER A 102 8.76 -20.22 -11.08
N GLN A 103 7.91 -19.29 -11.52
CA GLN A 103 6.85 -18.69 -10.72
C GLN A 103 7.33 -18.12 -9.35
N THR A 104 8.57 -17.66 -9.33
CA THR A 104 9.18 -17.02 -8.16
C THR A 104 8.89 -15.53 -8.13
N PHE A 105 8.73 -14.93 -9.31
CA PHE A 105 8.39 -13.53 -9.50
C PHE A 105 7.05 -13.38 -10.21
N HIS A 106 6.18 -12.53 -9.69
CA HIS A 106 4.92 -12.17 -10.32
C HIS A 106 4.76 -10.65 -10.32
N LEU A 107 4.26 -10.10 -11.40
CA LEU A 107 3.92 -8.68 -11.55
C LEU A 107 2.41 -8.54 -11.72
N TYR A 108 1.81 -7.65 -10.96
CA TYR A 108 0.38 -7.35 -10.97
C TYR A 108 0.12 -5.89 -11.28
N GLY A 109 -0.91 -5.64 -12.08
CA GLY A 109 -1.52 -4.33 -12.24
C GLY A 109 -2.91 -4.33 -11.61
N GLY A 110 -3.19 -3.40 -10.70
CA GLY A 110 -4.43 -3.39 -9.94
C GLY A 110 -5.22 -2.10 -10.09
N VAL A 111 -6.52 -2.22 -9.95
CA VAL A 111 -7.45 -1.10 -9.78
C VAL A 111 -8.29 -1.34 -8.55
N SER A 112 -8.55 -0.31 -7.77
CA SER A 112 -9.34 -0.41 -6.55
C SER A 112 -10.23 0.79 -6.33
N ALA A 113 -11.32 0.57 -5.59
CA ALA A 113 -12.15 1.60 -5.01
C ALA A 113 -11.81 1.72 -3.52
N LEU A 114 -11.80 2.92 -3.00
CA LEU A 114 -11.54 3.19 -1.60
C LEU A 114 -12.58 4.16 -1.02
N GLY A 115 -12.84 4.01 0.26
CA GLY A 115 -13.70 4.90 1.02
C GLY A 115 -13.23 4.94 2.47
N GLY A 116 -13.38 6.08 3.12
CA GLY A 116 -12.89 6.23 4.46
C GLY A 116 -13.10 7.60 5.07
N TYR A 117 -12.27 7.92 6.02
CA TYR A 117 -12.36 9.13 6.81
C TYR A 117 -10.99 9.81 6.92
N GLU A 118 -10.96 11.12 6.67
CA GLU A 118 -9.80 11.97 6.84
C GLU A 118 -9.99 12.83 8.08
N THR A 119 -8.97 12.89 8.93
CA THR A 119 -8.92 13.79 10.08
C THR A 119 -7.71 14.72 9.97
N VAL A 120 -7.96 16.00 10.14
CA VAL A 120 -6.93 17.04 10.12
C VAL A 120 -6.60 17.44 11.54
N ASN A 121 -5.31 17.38 11.90
CA ASN A 121 -4.83 17.73 13.25
C ASN A 121 -5.55 16.94 14.38
N TRP A 122 -5.99 15.71 14.09
CA TRP A 122 -6.75 14.86 15.03
C TRP A 122 -8.02 15.54 15.57
N GLY A 123 -8.73 16.27 14.72
CA GLY A 123 -9.95 17.00 15.09
C GLY A 123 -9.73 18.26 15.94
N LYS A 124 -8.49 18.67 16.16
CA LYS A 124 -8.18 19.89 16.92
C LYS A 124 -8.20 21.11 16.00
N HIS A 125 -9.14 22.00 16.24
CA HIS A 125 -9.28 23.24 15.46
C HIS A 125 -8.27 24.32 15.83
N THR A 126 -7.61 24.22 16.97
CA THR A 126 -6.65 25.22 17.45
C THR A 126 -5.23 24.68 17.29
N LEU A 127 -4.38 25.44 16.63
CA LEU A 127 -2.95 25.16 16.51
C LEU A 127 -2.20 25.66 17.76
N SER A 128 -0.95 25.22 17.91
CA SER A 128 -0.09 25.61 19.05
C SER A 128 0.21 27.10 19.15
N ASP A 129 0.02 27.85 18.06
CA ASP A 129 0.20 29.30 17.99
C ASP A 129 -1.10 30.10 18.21
N GLY A 130 -2.21 29.40 18.53
CA GLY A 130 -3.53 30.01 18.75
C GLY A 130 -4.34 30.23 17.47
N SER A 131 -3.80 29.90 16.30
CA SER A 131 -4.52 30.01 15.02
C SER A 131 -5.59 28.93 14.91
N THR A 132 -6.71 29.25 14.24
CA THR A 132 -7.83 28.31 14.04
C THR A 132 -7.74 27.68 12.66
N LEU A 133 -7.82 26.35 12.61
CA LEU A 133 -7.96 25.57 11.37
C LEU A 133 -9.41 25.64 10.87
N HIS A 134 -9.57 26.01 9.61
CA HIS A 134 -10.87 25.97 8.92
C HIS A 134 -11.14 24.61 8.26
N ASN A 135 -10.10 23.79 8.05
CA ASN A 135 -10.24 22.46 7.48
C ASN A 135 -10.70 21.48 8.57
N GLY A 136 -11.86 20.89 8.36
CA GLY A 136 -12.44 19.88 9.25
C GLY A 136 -12.20 18.47 8.75
N ASP A 137 -12.58 17.53 9.59
CA ASP A 137 -12.64 16.11 9.24
C ASP A 137 -13.67 15.86 8.14
N ALA A 138 -13.39 14.93 7.23
CA ALA A 138 -14.24 14.68 6.07
C ALA A 138 -14.31 13.18 5.74
N PHE A 139 -15.46 12.78 5.20
CA PHE A 139 -15.57 11.48 4.55
C PHE A 139 -14.89 11.57 3.18
N ILE A 140 -14.03 10.59 2.88
CA ILE A 140 -13.27 10.51 1.66
C ILE A 140 -13.65 9.26 0.86
N TYR A 141 -13.62 9.37 -0.45
CA TYR A 141 -13.85 8.26 -1.38
C TYR A 141 -13.02 8.44 -2.63
N GLY A 142 -12.80 7.35 -3.34
CA GLY A 142 -12.01 7.44 -4.57
C GLY A 142 -11.60 6.10 -5.11
N GLY A 143 -10.48 6.08 -5.81
CA GLY A 143 -9.89 4.88 -6.37
C GLY A 143 -8.37 4.91 -6.32
N ALA A 144 -7.76 3.78 -6.64
CA ALA A 144 -6.32 3.70 -6.78
C ALA A 144 -5.91 2.81 -7.96
N LEU A 145 -4.75 3.13 -8.52
CA LEU A 145 -4.02 2.28 -9.46
C LEU A 145 -2.78 1.75 -8.76
N THR A 146 -2.54 0.45 -8.87
CA THR A 146 -1.42 -0.20 -8.19
C THR A 146 -0.61 -1.02 -9.20
N LEU A 147 0.71 -0.91 -9.12
CA LEU A 147 1.64 -1.85 -9.72
C LEU A 147 2.38 -2.55 -8.59
N GLN A 148 2.31 -3.87 -8.52
CA GLN A 148 2.88 -4.68 -7.44
C GLN A 148 3.70 -5.83 -8.00
N ALA A 149 4.89 -6.01 -7.45
CA ALA A 149 5.77 -7.13 -7.70
C ALA A 149 5.83 -8.04 -6.47
N ASP A 150 5.58 -9.32 -6.66
CA ASP A 150 5.64 -10.35 -5.62
C ASP A 150 6.84 -11.26 -5.88
N PHE A 151 7.67 -11.45 -4.86
CA PHE A 151 8.82 -12.36 -4.84
C PHE A 151 8.56 -13.48 -3.85
N TYR A 152 8.28 -14.69 -4.32
CA TYR A 152 8.01 -15.84 -3.50
C TYR A 152 9.29 -16.41 -2.90
N LEU A 153 9.44 -16.31 -1.58
CA LEU A 153 10.52 -16.94 -0.81
C LEU A 153 10.21 -18.41 -0.53
N SER A 154 8.94 -18.73 -0.40
CA SER A 154 8.41 -20.08 -0.24
C SER A 154 6.99 -20.14 -0.79
N ASP A 155 6.36 -21.30 -0.78
CA ASP A 155 4.97 -21.46 -1.24
C ASP A 155 3.96 -20.68 -0.37
N LYS A 156 4.35 -20.35 0.86
CA LYS A 156 3.49 -19.68 1.84
C LYS A 156 3.87 -18.23 2.12
N ILE A 157 5.04 -17.76 1.68
CA ILE A 157 5.54 -16.42 2.00
C ILE A 157 6.10 -15.76 0.74
N ALA A 158 5.60 -14.57 0.45
CA ALA A 158 6.15 -13.71 -0.58
C ALA A 158 6.50 -12.33 -0.01
N LEU A 159 7.60 -11.75 -0.48
CA LEU A 159 7.91 -10.34 -0.32
C LEU A 159 7.22 -9.57 -1.44
N THR A 160 6.65 -8.43 -1.11
CA THR A 160 5.98 -7.58 -2.07
C THR A 160 6.64 -6.20 -2.14
N ALA A 161 6.66 -5.62 -3.33
CA ALA A 161 7.04 -4.23 -3.56
C ALA A 161 5.95 -3.59 -4.41
N ASN A 162 5.51 -2.40 -4.06
CA ASN A 162 4.40 -1.76 -4.75
C ASN A 162 4.61 -0.26 -4.97
N ILE A 163 3.99 0.21 -6.04
CA ILE A 163 3.74 1.62 -6.31
C ILE A 163 2.23 1.77 -6.48
N LYS A 164 1.62 2.68 -5.73
CA LYS A 164 0.18 2.94 -5.76
C LYS A 164 -0.06 4.43 -5.92
N GLU A 165 -0.90 4.81 -6.87
CA GLU A 165 -1.41 6.16 -7.04
C GLU A 165 -2.87 6.20 -6.61
N ARG A 166 -3.19 7.03 -5.60
CA ARG A 166 -4.53 7.19 -5.06
C ARG A 166 -5.14 8.49 -5.55
N PHE A 167 -6.40 8.40 -5.97
CA PHE A 167 -7.24 9.51 -6.38
C PHE A 167 -8.35 9.65 -5.36
N VAL A 168 -8.29 10.68 -4.51
CA VAL A 168 -9.19 10.86 -3.36
C VAL A 168 -10.01 12.12 -3.52
N PHE A 169 -11.29 12.00 -3.26
CA PHE A 169 -12.27 13.08 -3.29
C PHE A 169 -12.97 13.21 -1.94
N GLY A 170 -13.57 14.37 -1.70
CA GLY A 170 -14.28 14.66 -0.45
C GLY A 170 -13.42 15.33 0.61
N ASN A 171 -12.10 15.40 0.42
CA ASN A 171 -11.17 16.05 1.31
C ASN A 171 -10.84 17.48 0.88
N SER A 172 -10.20 18.22 1.78
CA SER A 172 -9.70 19.58 1.54
C SER A 172 -8.17 19.66 1.38
N THR A 173 -7.46 18.54 1.48
CA THR A 173 -5.99 18.54 1.68
C THR A 173 -5.20 18.03 0.48
N GLY A 174 -5.82 17.46 -0.53
CA GLY A 174 -5.18 17.01 -1.77
C GLY A 174 -5.85 15.77 -2.36
N HIS A 175 -5.87 15.69 -3.69
CA HIS A 175 -6.60 14.64 -4.41
C HIS A 175 -5.71 13.47 -4.84
N PHE A 176 -4.39 13.66 -4.88
CA PHE A 176 -3.45 12.69 -5.40
C PHE A 176 -2.44 12.34 -4.31
N HIS A 177 -2.26 11.04 -4.08
CA HIS A 177 -1.30 10.51 -3.12
C HIS A 177 -0.57 9.32 -3.74
N THR A 178 0.71 9.53 -4.04
CA THR A 178 1.58 8.44 -4.51
C THR A 178 2.18 7.73 -3.31
N GLN A 179 2.06 6.43 -3.29
CA GLN A 179 2.66 5.54 -2.28
C GLN A 179 3.63 4.59 -2.96
N TYR A 180 4.71 4.27 -2.30
CA TYR A 180 5.66 3.25 -2.70
C TYR A 180 6.25 2.58 -1.47
N GLY A 181 6.32 1.28 -1.49
CA GLY A 181 6.77 0.53 -0.33
C GLY A 181 6.90 -0.95 -0.54
N VAL A 182 6.94 -1.62 0.58
CA VAL A 182 7.17 -3.06 0.66
C VAL A 182 6.18 -3.72 1.60
N GLY A 183 5.99 -5.02 1.41
CA GLY A 183 5.12 -5.81 2.26
C GLY A 183 5.56 -7.26 2.36
N VAL A 184 4.84 -7.98 3.17
CA VAL A 184 4.94 -9.44 3.29
C VAL A 184 3.56 -10.03 3.11
N LYS A 185 3.47 -10.98 2.20
CA LYS A 185 2.24 -11.71 1.87
C LYS A 185 2.36 -13.14 2.37
N PHE A 186 1.36 -13.58 3.14
CA PHE A 186 1.21 -14.94 3.65
C PHE A 186 0.09 -15.62 2.89
N ILE A 187 0.41 -16.71 2.18
CA ILE A 187 -0.56 -17.51 1.45
C ILE A 187 -1.22 -18.50 2.42
N ILE A 188 -2.54 -18.54 2.38
CA ILE A 188 -3.40 -19.38 3.21
C ILE A 188 -4.16 -20.32 2.26
N GLU A 189 -4.16 -21.58 2.56
CA GLU A 189 -4.91 -22.61 1.84
C GLU A 189 -6.36 -22.64 2.29
#